data_19ddb3850c00c834afc618188c61e64a
#
_entry.id   19ddb3850c00c834afc618188c61e64a
#
_cell.length_a   1.000
_cell.length_b   1.000
_cell.length_c   1.000
_cell.angle_alpha   90.00
_cell.angle_beta   90.00
_cell.angle_gamma   90.00
#
_symmetry.space_group_name_H-M   'P 1'
#
loop_
_entity.id
_entity.type
_entity.pdbx_description
1 polymer ?
#
loop_
_entity_poly.entity_id
_entity_poly.type
_entity_poly.pdbx_seq_one_letter_code
_entity_poly.pdbx_strand_id
1 'polypeptide(L)'
;MTDLPDEPIAVLETRLAHDVHRVATTLLAEAAVRPSVPLSTLEQLRDFLVVNLRHHHESEDEDLWPRIVAAAPATALALDELSEEHERLDEALDRLASVAMSDGGTDDSSVETAGSGAGQGEGSTGDGVRDALHRAAVAVRDTVHAHLAHEEPMLFPALRNHISPAQWTEFSQQVIATTPPVAGHLMVGFLHEVGTPAEVELILAALPEPVRPLLPAMRHQAADDLRILRGTGS
;
A
#
# COMPACT_ATOMS: atom_id res chain seq x y z
N MET A 1 30.75 -8.80 -7.43
CA MET A 1 30.26 -7.69 -8.26
C MET A 1 28.80 -8.04 -8.50
N THR A 2 27.91 -7.46 -7.72
CA THR A 2 26.47 -7.58 -7.93
C THR A 2 26.13 -6.74 -9.16
N ASP A 3 25.70 -7.41 -10.24
CA ASP A 3 25.14 -6.71 -11.40
C ASP A 3 23.91 -5.93 -10.90
N LEU A 4 24.07 -4.62 -10.75
CA LEU A 4 22.93 -3.71 -10.66
C LEU A 4 22.25 -3.78 -12.05
N PRO A 5 20.90 -3.81 -12.08
CA PRO A 5 20.19 -3.82 -13.35
C PRO A 5 20.60 -2.59 -14.17
N ASP A 6 20.74 -2.77 -15.46
CA ASP A 6 21.01 -1.71 -16.46
C ASP A 6 19.75 -0.79 -16.63
N GLU A 7 18.90 -0.79 -15.63
CA GLU A 7 17.63 -0.07 -15.57
C GLU A 7 17.81 1.27 -14.82
N PRO A 8 17.28 2.39 -15.35
CA PRO A 8 17.31 3.67 -14.65
C PRO A 8 16.66 3.55 -13.26
N ILE A 9 17.26 4.20 -12.27
CA ILE A 9 16.77 4.17 -10.88
C ILE A 9 15.29 4.60 -10.77
N ALA A 10 14.85 5.55 -11.60
CA ALA A 10 13.46 5.97 -11.67
C ALA A 10 12.50 4.81 -11.98
N VAL A 11 12.84 3.99 -12.97
CA VAL A 11 12.02 2.83 -13.35
C VAL A 11 12.08 1.75 -12.28
N LEU A 12 13.27 1.51 -11.71
CA LEU A 12 13.44 0.53 -10.63
C LEU A 12 12.59 0.87 -9.40
N GLU A 13 12.68 2.10 -8.92
CA GLU A 13 11.94 2.54 -7.71
C GLU A 13 10.44 2.50 -7.95
N THR A 14 9.96 3.00 -9.09
CA THR A 14 8.53 2.95 -9.45
C THR A 14 8.03 1.52 -9.58
N ARG A 15 8.75 0.64 -10.29
CA ARG A 15 8.39 -0.78 -10.42
C ARG A 15 8.26 -1.46 -9.05
N LEU A 16 9.22 -1.24 -8.16
CA LEU A 16 9.16 -1.83 -6.82
C LEU A 16 7.98 -1.29 -6.00
N ALA A 17 7.66 0.00 -6.09
CA ALA A 17 6.48 0.57 -5.44
C ALA A 17 5.19 -0.07 -5.97
N HIS A 18 5.06 -0.20 -7.28
CA HIS A 18 3.91 -0.85 -7.92
C HIS A 18 3.78 -2.33 -7.53
N ASP A 19 4.89 -3.06 -7.50
CA ASP A 19 4.89 -4.47 -7.07
C ASP A 19 4.51 -4.61 -5.60
N VAL A 20 4.94 -3.69 -4.72
CA VAL A 20 4.46 -3.62 -3.33
C VAL A 20 2.95 -3.42 -3.29
N HIS A 21 2.40 -2.47 -4.05
CA HIS A 21 0.96 -2.22 -4.11
C HIS A 21 0.17 -3.45 -4.58
N ARG A 22 0.64 -4.15 -5.61
CA ARG A 22 0.02 -5.40 -6.10
C ARG A 22 -0.02 -6.49 -5.03
N VAL A 23 1.13 -6.74 -4.39
CA VAL A 23 1.24 -7.80 -3.39
C VAL A 23 0.45 -7.46 -2.13
N ALA A 24 0.52 -6.23 -1.65
CA ALA A 24 -0.13 -5.81 -0.41
C ALA A 24 -1.66 -5.77 -0.55
N THR A 25 -2.21 -5.27 -1.69
CA THR A 25 -3.66 -5.29 -1.96
C THR A 25 -4.20 -6.70 -2.10
N THR A 26 -3.45 -7.59 -2.77
CA THR A 26 -3.79 -9.01 -2.89
C THR A 26 -3.79 -9.67 -1.51
N LEU A 27 -2.77 -9.43 -0.69
CA LEU A 27 -2.68 -10.00 0.65
C LEU A 27 -3.83 -9.56 1.54
N LEU A 28 -4.25 -8.28 1.50
CA LEU A 28 -5.38 -7.81 2.29
C LEU A 28 -6.67 -8.53 1.90
N ALA A 29 -6.95 -8.64 0.60
CA ALA A 29 -8.14 -9.34 0.11
C ALA A 29 -8.16 -10.82 0.54
N GLU A 30 -7.02 -11.51 0.46
CA GLU A 30 -6.89 -12.91 0.89
C GLU A 30 -6.94 -13.09 2.40
N ALA A 31 -6.31 -12.19 3.17
CA ALA A 31 -6.24 -12.29 4.62
C ALA A 31 -7.59 -11.99 5.28
N ALA A 32 -8.40 -11.10 4.71
CA ALA A 32 -9.70 -10.70 5.23
C ALA A 32 -10.66 -11.89 5.44
N VAL A 33 -10.58 -12.93 4.60
CA VAL A 33 -11.43 -14.13 4.70
C VAL A 33 -10.86 -15.19 5.64
N ARG A 34 -9.69 -14.96 6.25
CA ARG A 34 -9.06 -15.93 7.17
C ARG A 34 -9.44 -15.64 8.62
N PRO A 35 -10.26 -16.48 9.29
CA PRO A 35 -10.69 -16.22 10.67
C PRO A 35 -9.52 -16.15 11.66
N SER A 36 -8.41 -16.83 11.37
CA SER A 36 -7.21 -16.86 12.22
C SER A 36 -6.40 -15.56 12.21
N VAL A 37 -6.64 -14.65 11.26
CA VAL A 37 -5.93 -13.36 11.19
C VAL A 37 -6.64 -12.36 12.09
N PRO A 38 -5.95 -11.74 13.08
CA PRO A 38 -6.55 -10.74 13.95
C PRO A 38 -7.07 -9.51 13.15
N LEU A 39 -8.22 -8.97 13.55
CA LEU A 39 -8.77 -7.76 12.92
C LEU A 39 -7.80 -6.57 13.02
N SER A 40 -7.08 -6.45 14.14
CA SER A 40 -6.07 -5.39 14.32
C SER A 40 -4.92 -5.47 13.31
N THR A 41 -4.50 -6.68 12.91
CA THR A 41 -3.45 -6.86 11.89
C THR A 41 -4.00 -6.55 10.49
N LEU A 42 -5.26 -6.88 10.22
CA LEU A 42 -5.95 -6.48 8.98
C LEU A 42 -6.13 -4.96 8.91
N GLU A 43 -6.51 -4.32 10.02
CA GLU A 43 -6.62 -2.88 10.13
C GLU A 43 -5.31 -2.17 9.81
N GLN A 44 -4.20 -2.65 10.39
CA GLN A 44 -2.88 -2.10 10.13
C GLN A 44 -2.48 -2.19 8.65
N LEU A 45 -2.76 -3.32 7.98
CA LEU A 45 -2.48 -3.48 6.55
C LEU A 45 -3.41 -2.60 5.70
N ARG A 46 -4.70 -2.47 6.07
CA ARG A 46 -5.65 -1.57 5.44
C ARG A 46 -5.16 -0.12 5.51
N ASP A 47 -4.79 0.35 6.69
CA ASP A 47 -4.36 1.73 6.92
C ASP A 47 -3.06 2.04 6.18
N PHE A 48 -2.12 1.08 6.19
CA PHE A 48 -0.92 1.15 5.36
C PHE A 48 -1.27 1.37 3.88
N LEU A 49 -2.15 0.53 3.32
CA LEU A 49 -2.53 0.61 1.91
C LEU A 49 -3.23 1.93 1.57
N VAL A 50 -4.22 2.33 2.37
CA VAL A 50 -4.97 3.58 2.13
C VAL A 50 -4.03 4.77 2.09
N VAL A 51 -3.13 4.88 3.08
CA VAL A 51 -2.24 6.02 3.20
C VAL A 51 -1.17 6.00 2.10
N ASN A 52 -0.57 4.85 1.82
CA ASN A 52 0.51 4.76 0.83
C ASN A 52 0.03 4.93 -0.60
N LEU A 53 -1.12 4.35 -0.97
CA LEU A 53 -1.67 4.51 -2.32
C LEU A 53 -2.07 5.96 -2.59
N ARG A 54 -2.76 6.64 -1.65
CA ARG A 54 -3.08 8.06 -1.80
C ARG A 54 -1.83 8.90 -1.98
N HIS A 55 -0.87 8.75 -1.09
CA HIS A 55 0.37 9.52 -1.17
C HIS A 55 1.13 9.26 -2.48
N HIS A 56 1.09 8.03 -3.01
CA HIS A 56 1.69 7.67 -4.29
C HIS A 56 1.04 8.45 -5.44
N HIS A 57 -0.30 8.36 -5.59
CA HIS A 57 -1.04 9.06 -6.65
C HIS A 57 -0.96 10.59 -6.52
N GLU A 58 -1.07 11.14 -5.31
CA GLU A 58 -0.88 12.57 -5.06
C GLU A 58 0.51 13.02 -5.52
N SER A 59 1.55 12.24 -5.23
CA SER A 59 2.93 12.56 -5.65
C SER A 59 3.10 12.54 -7.17
N GLU A 60 2.40 11.66 -7.87
CA GLU A 60 2.39 11.58 -9.32
C GLU A 60 1.64 12.75 -9.94
N ASP A 61 0.41 12.99 -9.53
CA ASP A 61 -0.44 14.06 -10.06
C ASP A 61 0.14 15.45 -9.79
N GLU A 62 0.68 15.70 -8.60
CA GLU A 62 1.15 17.02 -8.19
C GLU A 62 2.56 17.35 -8.68
N ASP A 63 3.44 16.36 -8.86
CA ASP A 63 4.86 16.61 -9.16
C ASP A 63 5.38 15.83 -10.37
N LEU A 64 5.16 14.51 -10.47
CA LEU A 64 5.75 13.71 -11.53
C LEU A 64 5.12 13.96 -12.90
N TRP A 65 3.78 13.99 -13.00
CA TRP A 65 3.08 14.29 -14.26
C TRP A 65 3.43 15.66 -14.81
N PRO A 66 3.43 16.74 -14.04
CA PRO A 66 3.91 18.06 -14.52
C PRO A 66 5.32 18.03 -15.09
N ARG A 67 6.25 17.28 -14.48
CA ARG A 67 7.62 17.15 -14.99
C ARG A 67 7.66 16.39 -16.33
N ILE A 68 6.90 15.31 -16.45
CA ILE A 68 6.83 14.53 -17.69
C ILE A 68 6.20 15.36 -18.81
N VAL A 69 5.08 16.05 -18.55
CA VAL A 69 4.42 16.91 -19.55
C VAL A 69 5.33 18.05 -19.99
N ALA A 70 6.07 18.66 -19.07
CA ALA A 70 7.02 19.74 -19.42
C ALA A 70 8.13 19.24 -20.35
N ALA A 71 8.59 17.98 -20.20
CA ALA A 71 9.63 17.38 -21.03
C ALA A 71 9.07 16.74 -22.32
N ALA A 72 7.84 16.26 -22.30
CA ALA A 72 7.16 15.55 -23.37
C ALA A 72 5.68 15.94 -23.46
N PRO A 73 5.31 17.12 -23.99
CA PRO A 73 3.93 17.64 -24.00
C PRO A 73 2.91 16.72 -24.69
N ALA A 74 3.37 15.81 -25.56
CA ALA A 74 2.49 14.85 -26.23
C ALA A 74 1.90 13.79 -25.26
N THR A 75 2.42 13.65 -24.04
CA THR A 75 1.91 12.71 -23.03
C THR A 75 0.73 13.25 -22.24
N ALA A 76 0.43 14.56 -22.33
CA ALA A 76 -0.54 15.23 -21.46
C ALA A 76 -1.92 14.52 -21.43
N LEU A 77 -2.48 14.18 -22.58
CA LEU A 77 -3.80 13.53 -22.64
C LEU A 77 -3.81 12.14 -21.96
N ALA A 78 -2.74 11.36 -22.12
CA ALA A 78 -2.66 10.04 -21.52
C ALA A 78 -2.47 10.14 -19.98
N LEU A 79 -1.75 11.17 -19.51
CA LEU A 79 -1.60 11.44 -18.07
C LEU A 79 -2.90 11.96 -17.46
N ASP A 80 -3.68 12.79 -18.17
CA ASP A 80 -5.01 13.22 -17.73
C ASP A 80 -5.96 12.02 -17.54
N GLU A 81 -5.91 11.02 -18.43
CA GLU A 81 -6.70 9.77 -18.31
C GLU A 81 -6.29 8.96 -17.07
N LEU A 82 -5.00 8.92 -16.73
CA LEU A 82 -4.52 8.26 -15.50
C LEU A 82 -4.95 9.01 -14.24
N SER A 83 -4.93 10.34 -14.24
CA SER A 83 -5.45 11.13 -13.11
C SER A 83 -6.95 10.88 -12.86
N GLU A 84 -7.76 10.67 -13.93
CA GLU A 84 -9.15 10.22 -13.78
C GLU A 84 -9.27 8.80 -13.19
N GLU A 85 -8.26 7.94 -13.40
CA GLU A 85 -8.20 6.63 -12.76
C GLU A 85 -7.83 6.74 -11.27
N HIS A 86 -6.94 7.68 -10.89
CA HIS A 86 -6.62 7.99 -9.51
C HIS A 86 -7.88 8.43 -8.72
N GLU A 87 -8.75 9.29 -9.29
CA GLU A 87 -10.02 9.66 -8.66
C GLU A 87 -10.91 8.43 -8.36
N ARG A 88 -11.01 7.50 -9.32
CA ARG A 88 -11.80 6.25 -9.14
C ARG A 88 -11.18 5.33 -8.07
N LEU A 89 -9.86 5.31 -7.98
CA LEU A 89 -9.14 4.54 -7.00
C LEU A 89 -9.30 5.14 -5.60
N ASP A 90 -9.27 6.47 -5.48
CA ASP A 90 -9.54 7.18 -4.23
C ASP A 90 -10.94 6.89 -3.68
N GLU A 91 -11.96 6.81 -4.55
CA GLU A 91 -13.30 6.36 -4.14
C GLU A 91 -13.31 4.93 -3.59
N ALA A 92 -12.49 4.03 -4.17
CA ALA A 92 -12.36 2.66 -3.66
C ALA A 92 -11.61 2.63 -2.32
N LEU A 93 -10.58 3.46 -2.15
CA LEU A 93 -9.85 3.64 -0.91
C LEU A 93 -10.72 4.25 0.21
N ASP A 94 -11.61 5.19 -0.12
CA ASP A 94 -12.59 5.75 0.82
C ASP A 94 -13.53 4.66 1.35
N ARG A 95 -14.03 3.81 0.47
CA ARG A 95 -14.87 2.66 0.86
C ARG A 95 -14.11 1.68 1.73
N LEU A 96 -12.84 1.40 1.42
CA LEU A 96 -11.98 0.53 2.22
C LEU A 96 -11.71 1.14 3.61
N ALA A 97 -11.38 2.43 3.67
CA ALA A 97 -11.12 3.15 4.92
C ALA A 97 -12.36 3.23 5.82
N SER A 98 -13.56 3.29 5.24
CA SER A 98 -14.83 3.39 5.97
C SER A 98 -15.28 2.08 6.65
N VAL A 99 -14.62 0.95 6.37
CA VAL A 99 -14.95 -0.32 7.01
C VAL A 99 -14.60 -0.24 8.52
N ALA A 100 -15.62 -0.29 9.38
CA ALA A 100 -15.43 -0.30 10.83
C ALA A 100 -14.76 -1.62 11.26
N MET A 101 -13.57 -1.54 11.86
CA MET A 101 -12.76 -2.70 12.24
C MET A 101 -12.98 -3.14 13.70
N SER A 102 -13.76 -2.38 14.49
CA SER A 102 -14.11 -2.77 15.86
C SER A 102 -15.30 -3.72 15.86
N ASP A 103 -15.17 -4.84 16.54
CA ASP A 103 -16.33 -5.58 17.03
C ASP A 103 -17.14 -4.61 17.89
N GLY A 104 -18.40 -4.34 17.51
CA GLY A 104 -19.28 -3.39 18.18
C GLY A 104 -19.49 -3.74 19.65
N GLY A 105 -18.50 -3.45 20.48
CA GLY A 105 -18.64 -3.34 21.92
C GLY A 105 -19.42 -2.08 22.21
N THR A 106 -20.74 -2.18 22.28
CA THR A 106 -21.57 -1.17 22.91
C THR A 106 -21.07 -0.98 24.33
N ASP A 107 -20.51 0.20 24.57
CA ASP A 107 -20.33 0.73 25.92
C ASP A 107 -21.74 1.05 26.46
N ASP A 108 -22.46 -0.02 26.86
CA ASP A 108 -23.75 0.10 27.54
C ASP A 108 -23.54 0.04 29.06
N SER A 109 -23.22 1.20 29.62
CA SER A 109 -23.41 1.44 31.04
C SER A 109 -24.87 1.82 31.29
N SER A 110 -25.78 0.84 31.30
CA SER A 110 -27.12 0.99 31.89
C SER A 110 -27.70 -0.35 32.32
N VAL A 111 -27.66 -0.58 33.65
CA VAL A 111 -28.65 -1.23 34.51
C VAL A 111 -29.13 -2.66 34.16
N GLU A 112 -28.74 -3.57 35.06
CA GLU A 112 -29.29 -4.92 35.26
C GLU A 112 -30.81 -5.04 35.11
N THR A 113 -31.25 -5.98 34.30
CA THR A 113 -32.43 -6.79 34.66
C THR A 113 -32.24 -8.21 34.17
N ALA A 114 -32.32 -9.15 35.09
CA ALA A 114 -32.15 -10.56 34.89
C ALA A 114 -33.16 -11.14 33.89
N GLY A 115 -32.62 -11.82 32.82
CA GLY A 115 -33.44 -12.59 31.90
C GLY A 115 -32.57 -13.64 31.20
N SER A 116 -32.70 -14.90 31.66
CA SER A 116 -32.06 -16.10 31.11
C SER A 116 -32.44 -16.30 29.65
N GLY A 117 -31.48 -16.28 28.72
CA GLY A 117 -31.67 -16.63 27.30
C GLY A 117 -30.33 -17.01 26.66
N ALA A 118 -30.27 -18.26 26.22
CA ALA A 118 -29.10 -18.97 25.69
C ALA A 118 -28.34 -18.23 24.60
N GLY A 119 -27.01 -18.28 24.69
CA GLY A 119 -26.08 -17.70 23.74
C GLY A 119 -26.23 -18.22 22.32
N GLN A 120 -26.27 -17.27 21.40
CA GLN A 120 -25.96 -17.38 19.96
C GLN A 120 -25.87 -15.93 19.43
N GLY A 121 -24.70 -15.31 19.42
CA GLY A 121 -24.57 -13.94 18.95
C GLY A 121 -23.16 -13.44 18.65
N GLU A 122 -22.11 -14.08 19.15
CA GLU A 122 -20.75 -13.53 19.05
C GLU A 122 -20.04 -13.81 17.73
N GLY A 123 -20.46 -14.80 16.93
CA GLY A 123 -19.88 -15.11 15.62
C GLY A 123 -20.37 -14.23 14.46
N SER A 124 -21.52 -13.54 14.62
CA SER A 124 -22.21 -12.87 13.52
C SER A 124 -21.65 -11.46 13.19
N THR A 125 -21.07 -10.77 14.16
CA THR A 125 -20.53 -9.40 13.96
C THR A 125 -19.14 -9.41 13.34
N GLY A 126 -18.25 -10.26 13.80
CA GLY A 126 -16.89 -10.38 13.26
C GLY A 126 -16.88 -10.89 11.81
N ASP A 127 -17.77 -11.81 11.46
CA ASP A 127 -17.92 -12.30 10.09
C ASP A 127 -18.43 -11.19 9.15
N GLY A 128 -19.37 -10.36 9.60
CA GLY A 128 -19.87 -9.22 8.83
C GLY A 128 -18.80 -8.17 8.53
N VAL A 129 -17.93 -7.88 9.51
CA VAL A 129 -16.78 -6.96 9.33
C VAL A 129 -15.79 -7.52 8.32
N ARG A 130 -15.45 -8.81 8.41
CA ARG A 130 -14.54 -9.48 7.48
C ARG A 130 -15.08 -9.50 6.06
N ASP A 131 -16.37 -9.79 5.89
CA ASP A 131 -17.04 -9.77 4.59
C ASP A 131 -17.05 -8.37 3.97
N ALA A 132 -17.30 -7.33 4.77
CA ALA A 132 -17.24 -5.95 4.30
C ALA A 132 -15.81 -5.55 3.90
N LEU A 133 -14.82 -5.88 4.73
CA LEU A 133 -13.41 -5.65 4.45
C LEU A 133 -12.96 -6.38 3.18
N HIS A 134 -13.31 -7.66 3.05
CA HIS A 134 -12.95 -8.47 1.89
C HIS A 134 -13.50 -7.85 0.59
N ARG A 135 -14.79 -7.49 0.56
CA ARG A 135 -15.39 -6.86 -0.65
C ARG A 135 -14.69 -5.55 -1.00
N ALA A 136 -14.41 -4.70 -0.02
CA ALA A 136 -13.71 -3.45 -0.25
C ALA A 136 -12.25 -3.67 -0.70
N ALA A 137 -11.54 -4.62 -0.09
CA ALA A 137 -10.17 -4.98 -0.44
C ALA A 137 -10.06 -5.58 -1.84
N VAL A 138 -11.02 -6.42 -2.26
CA VAL A 138 -11.10 -6.94 -3.63
C VAL A 138 -11.29 -5.81 -4.63
N ALA A 139 -12.19 -4.87 -4.35
CA ALA A 139 -12.42 -3.73 -5.23
C ALA A 139 -11.13 -2.89 -5.40
N VAL A 140 -10.44 -2.57 -4.29
CA VAL A 140 -9.17 -1.83 -4.36
C VAL A 140 -8.10 -2.62 -5.12
N ARG A 141 -7.92 -3.91 -4.83
CA ARG A 141 -6.98 -4.77 -5.56
C ARG A 141 -7.23 -4.72 -7.06
N ASP A 142 -8.46 -4.96 -7.48
CA ASP A 142 -8.80 -5.06 -8.91
C ASP A 142 -8.60 -3.71 -9.61
N THR A 143 -8.95 -2.59 -8.95
CA THR A 143 -8.73 -1.24 -9.48
C THR A 143 -7.22 -0.93 -9.57
N VAL A 144 -6.42 -1.21 -8.53
CA VAL A 144 -4.96 -1.02 -8.55
C VAL A 144 -4.32 -1.84 -9.67
N HIS A 145 -4.67 -3.12 -9.79
CA HIS A 145 -4.07 -3.97 -10.82
C HIS A 145 -4.41 -3.50 -12.25
N ALA A 146 -5.66 -3.04 -12.48
CA ALA A 146 -6.06 -2.51 -13.78
C ALA A 146 -5.35 -1.20 -14.10
N HIS A 147 -5.28 -0.28 -13.12
CA HIS A 147 -4.58 0.98 -13.25
C HIS A 147 -3.09 0.80 -13.58
N LEU A 148 -2.37 0.02 -12.77
CA LEU A 148 -0.94 -0.22 -13.00
C LEU A 148 -0.65 -0.94 -14.34
N ALA A 149 -1.57 -1.78 -14.83
CA ALA A 149 -1.45 -2.40 -16.14
C ALA A 149 -1.62 -1.39 -17.29
N HIS A 150 -2.35 -0.31 -17.07
CA HIS A 150 -2.50 0.79 -18.01
C HIS A 150 -1.34 1.80 -17.92
N GLU A 151 -0.92 2.14 -16.73
CA GLU A 151 0.08 3.15 -16.45
C GLU A 151 1.50 2.73 -16.86
N GLU A 152 1.97 1.57 -16.46
CA GLU A 152 3.37 1.14 -16.64
C GLU A 152 3.86 1.17 -18.10
N PRO A 153 3.08 0.72 -19.09
CA PRO A 153 3.48 0.79 -20.50
C PRO A 153 3.75 2.21 -21.00
N MET A 154 3.17 3.22 -20.37
CA MET A 154 3.36 4.63 -20.69
C MET A 154 4.42 5.27 -19.79
N LEU A 155 4.31 5.05 -18.48
CA LEU A 155 5.17 5.70 -17.49
C LEU A 155 6.64 5.25 -17.60
N PHE A 156 6.92 3.96 -17.70
CA PHE A 156 8.31 3.49 -17.72
C PHE A 156 9.12 4.01 -18.92
N PRO A 157 8.58 4.06 -20.15
CA PRO A 157 9.26 4.76 -21.25
C PRO A 157 9.44 6.25 -21.01
N ALA A 158 8.46 6.93 -20.39
CA ALA A 158 8.55 8.35 -20.08
C ALA A 158 9.67 8.62 -19.06
N LEU A 159 9.75 7.82 -17.98
CA LEU A 159 10.82 7.90 -16.99
C LEU A 159 12.21 7.69 -17.63
N ARG A 160 12.36 6.69 -18.50
CA ARG A 160 13.63 6.42 -19.18
C ARG A 160 14.10 7.55 -20.09
N ASN A 161 13.18 8.18 -20.80
CA ASN A 161 13.50 9.08 -21.88
C ASN A 161 13.47 10.56 -21.48
N HIS A 162 12.69 10.92 -20.45
CA HIS A 162 12.37 12.31 -20.17
C HIS A 162 12.70 12.77 -18.75
N ILE A 163 12.97 11.85 -17.82
CA ILE A 163 13.34 12.21 -16.43
C ILE A 163 14.84 11.95 -16.23
N SER A 164 15.58 13.01 -15.97
CA SER A 164 17.01 12.87 -15.66
C SER A 164 17.23 12.31 -14.25
N PRO A 165 18.39 11.68 -13.97
CA PRO A 165 18.71 11.18 -12.63
C PRO A 165 18.61 12.25 -11.52
N ALA A 166 18.95 13.51 -11.84
CA ALA A 166 18.86 14.61 -10.88
C ALA A 166 17.41 14.99 -10.54
N GLN A 167 16.53 15.07 -11.55
CA GLN A 167 15.10 15.31 -11.35
C GLN A 167 14.45 14.17 -10.57
N TRP A 168 14.83 12.92 -10.87
CA TRP A 168 14.33 11.78 -10.12
C TRP A 168 14.78 11.80 -8.66
N THR A 169 16.06 12.10 -8.40
CA THR A 169 16.57 12.20 -7.03
C THR A 169 15.81 13.24 -6.23
N GLU A 170 15.52 14.41 -6.82
CA GLU A 170 14.73 15.46 -6.18
C GLU A 170 13.32 14.98 -5.85
N PHE A 171 12.62 14.38 -6.82
CA PHE A 171 11.28 13.81 -6.66
C PHE A 171 11.25 12.73 -5.58
N SER A 172 12.12 11.72 -5.68
CA SER A 172 12.19 10.60 -4.72
C SER A 172 12.47 11.07 -3.29
N GLN A 173 13.37 12.05 -3.12
CA GLN A 173 13.63 12.66 -1.80
C GLN A 173 12.41 13.38 -1.24
N GLN A 174 11.65 14.08 -2.06
CA GLN A 174 10.41 14.74 -1.65
C GLN A 174 9.35 13.70 -1.26
N VAL A 175 9.14 12.66 -2.07
CA VAL A 175 8.22 11.55 -1.74
C VAL A 175 8.58 10.93 -0.40
N ILE A 176 9.86 10.58 -0.18
CA ILE A 176 10.32 10.01 1.10
C ILE A 176 10.06 10.97 2.28
N ALA A 177 10.30 12.27 2.09
CA ALA A 177 10.14 13.27 3.14
C ALA A 177 8.67 13.51 3.53
N THR A 178 7.73 13.31 2.60
CA THR A 178 6.30 13.53 2.79
C THR A 178 5.52 12.25 3.06
N THR A 179 6.13 11.07 2.90
CA THR A 179 5.49 9.76 3.17
C THR A 179 5.02 9.70 4.63
N PRO A 180 3.72 9.51 4.87
CA PRO A 180 3.20 9.38 6.23
C PRO A 180 3.77 8.14 6.94
N PRO A 181 4.14 8.23 8.23
CA PRO A 181 4.80 7.14 8.96
C PRO A 181 3.81 6.06 9.44
N VAL A 182 2.81 5.70 8.62
CA VAL A 182 1.81 4.69 8.96
C VAL A 182 2.32 3.31 8.56
N ALA A 183 2.52 2.46 9.56
CA ALA A 183 2.97 1.07 9.38
C ALA A 183 4.17 0.90 8.40
N GLY A 184 5.12 1.84 8.44
CA GLY A 184 6.27 1.88 7.52
C GLY A 184 7.12 0.60 7.51
N HIS A 185 7.07 -0.24 8.57
CA HIS A 185 7.71 -1.55 8.59
C HIS A 185 7.12 -2.49 7.52
N LEU A 186 5.81 -2.37 7.17
CA LEU A 186 5.20 -3.17 6.11
C LEU A 186 5.80 -2.83 4.74
N MET A 187 6.09 -1.55 4.47
CA MET A 187 6.81 -1.16 3.25
C MET A 187 8.16 -1.89 3.16
N VAL A 188 8.94 -1.90 4.26
CA VAL A 188 10.21 -2.62 4.31
C VAL A 188 10.02 -4.12 4.08
N GLY A 189 8.99 -4.72 4.67
CA GLY A 189 8.66 -6.14 4.49
C GLY A 189 8.31 -6.48 3.04
N PHE A 190 7.39 -5.75 2.44
CA PHE A 190 6.99 -5.97 1.06
C PHE A 190 8.13 -5.71 0.06
N LEU A 191 8.97 -4.70 0.28
CA LEU A 191 10.16 -4.48 -0.55
C LEU A 191 11.09 -5.72 -0.55
N HIS A 192 11.26 -6.39 0.58
CA HIS A 192 12.03 -7.63 0.66
C HIS A 192 11.38 -8.82 -0.06
N GLU A 193 10.08 -8.78 -0.31
CA GLU A 193 9.36 -9.83 -1.04
C GLU A 193 9.41 -9.63 -2.55
N VAL A 194 9.34 -8.37 -3.01
CA VAL A 194 9.24 -8.06 -4.43
C VAL A 194 10.59 -7.75 -5.08
N GLY A 195 11.55 -7.24 -4.30
CA GLY A 195 12.86 -6.84 -4.80
C GLY A 195 13.95 -7.90 -4.58
N THR A 196 14.97 -7.87 -5.42
CA THR A 196 16.20 -8.59 -5.15
C THR A 196 16.95 -7.96 -3.97
N PRO A 197 17.83 -8.69 -3.25
CA PRO A 197 18.60 -8.12 -2.16
C PRO A 197 19.36 -6.84 -2.52
N ALA A 198 19.91 -6.76 -3.75
CA ALA A 198 20.67 -5.59 -4.21
C ALA A 198 19.75 -4.37 -4.44
N GLU A 199 18.59 -4.57 -5.04
CA GLU A 199 17.58 -3.52 -5.23
C GLU A 199 17.08 -2.99 -3.89
N VAL A 200 16.74 -3.87 -2.97
CA VAL A 200 16.28 -3.49 -1.64
C VAL A 200 17.35 -2.69 -0.87
N GLU A 201 18.61 -3.14 -0.90
CA GLU A 201 19.70 -2.39 -0.26
C GLU A 201 19.86 -0.99 -0.88
N LEU A 202 19.73 -0.86 -2.20
CA LEU A 202 19.81 0.41 -2.90
C LEU A 202 18.70 1.37 -2.42
N ILE A 203 17.44 0.91 -2.36
CA ILE A 203 16.30 1.70 -1.90
C ILE A 203 16.46 2.10 -0.43
N LEU A 204 16.81 1.15 0.45
CA LEU A 204 16.93 1.41 1.87
C LEU A 204 18.13 2.32 2.22
N ALA A 205 19.17 2.34 1.37
CA ALA A 205 20.30 3.27 1.52
C ALA A 205 19.91 4.74 1.25
N ALA A 206 18.84 4.99 0.47
CA ALA A 206 18.32 6.33 0.20
C ALA A 206 17.49 6.92 1.36
N LEU A 207 17.08 6.07 2.33
CA LEU A 207 16.30 6.54 3.48
C LEU A 207 17.07 7.53 4.36
N PRO A 208 16.37 8.52 4.98
CA PRO A 208 16.97 9.47 5.89
C PRO A 208 17.77 8.82 7.02
N GLU A 209 18.87 9.45 7.42
CA GLU A 209 19.77 8.92 8.45
C GLU A 209 19.05 8.50 9.75
N PRO A 210 18.04 9.25 10.27
CA PRO A 210 17.33 8.85 11.49
C PRO A 210 16.52 7.54 11.36
N VAL A 211 16.13 7.14 10.14
CA VAL A 211 15.34 5.91 9.90
C VAL A 211 16.23 4.66 9.85
N ARG A 212 17.46 4.78 9.34
CA ARG A 212 18.36 3.63 9.13
C ARG A 212 18.60 2.75 10.36
N PRO A 213 18.79 3.31 11.58
CA PRO A 213 18.95 2.49 12.80
C PRO A 213 17.70 1.67 13.15
N LEU A 214 16.51 2.05 12.66
CA LEU A 214 15.25 1.37 12.94
C LEU A 214 15.01 0.17 12.00
N LEU A 215 15.71 0.09 10.87
CA LEU A 215 15.51 -0.95 9.86
C LEU A 215 15.57 -2.39 10.40
N PRO A 216 16.48 -2.79 11.30
CA PRO A 216 16.47 -4.14 11.86
C PRO A 216 15.17 -4.47 12.61
N ALA A 217 14.66 -3.51 13.40
CA ALA A 217 13.39 -3.68 14.13
C ALA A 217 12.20 -3.71 13.17
N MET A 218 12.19 -2.84 12.16
CA MET A 218 11.14 -2.81 11.12
C MET A 218 11.09 -4.13 10.34
N ARG A 219 12.23 -4.69 9.97
CA ARG A 219 12.31 -6.00 9.28
C ARG A 219 11.74 -7.12 10.15
N HIS A 220 12.07 -7.13 11.43
CA HIS A 220 11.57 -8.15 12.36
C HIS A 220 10.05 -8.06 12.52
N GLN A 221 9.53 -6.87 12.78
CA GLN A 221 8.10 -6.62 12.90
C GLN A 221 7.35 -6.98 11.61
N ALA A 222 7.87 -6.55 10.45
CA ALA A 222 7.27 -6.90 9.16
C ALA A 222 7.19 -8.41 8.94
N ALA A 223 8.26 -9.15 9.26
CA ALA A 223 8.26 -10.61 9.13
C ALA A 223 7.22 -11.29 10.02
N ASP A 224 6.99 -10.77 11.23
CA ASP A 224 5.97 -11.28 12.14
C ASP A 224 4.56 -10.97 11.62
N ASP A 225 4.28 -9.73 11.23
CA ASP A 225 2.96 -9.33 10.74
C ASP A 225 2.61 -10.03 9.42
N LEU A 226 3.54 -10.11 8.48
CA LEU A 226 3.32 -10.82 7.20
C LEU A 226 3.09 -12.32 7.41
N ARG A 227 3.76 -12.95 8.40
CA ARG A 227 3.49 -14.35 8.76
C ARG A 227 2.07 -14.54 9.30
N ILE A 228 1.61 -13.62 10.16
CA ILE A 228 0.24 -13.63 10.68
C ILE A 228 -0.77 -13.44 9.55
N LEU A 229 -0.59 -12.43 8.69
CA LEU A 229 -1.46 -12.13 7.55
C LEU A 229 -1.58 -13.31 6.59
N ARG A 230 -0.52 -14.09 6.41
CA ARG A 230 -0.52 -15.30 5.57
C ARG A 230 -1.09 -16.55 6.24
N GLY A 231 -1.38 -16.48 7.53
CA GLY A 231 -1.88 -17.63 8.29
C GLY A 231 -0.84 -18.74 8.48
N THR A 232 0.45 -18.42 8.40
CA THR A 232 1.56 -19.37 8.57
C THR A 232 2.14 -19.35 10.00
N GLY A 233 1.50 -18.63 10.92
CA GLY A 233 1.84 -18.60 12.34
C GLY A 233 1.21 -19.78 13.07
N SER A 234 2.02 -20.74 13.48
CA SER A 234 1.69 -21.78 14.48
C SER A 234 2.32 -21.44 15.78
#